data_72c468bc366c515a5f039c29ec628fed
#
_entry.id   72c468bc366c515a5f039c29ec628fed
#
_cell.length_a   1.000
_cell.length_b   1.000
_cell.length_c   1.000
_cell.angle_alpha   90.00
_cell.angle_beta   90.00
_cell.angle_gamma   90.00
#
_symmetry.space_group_name_H-M   'P 1'
#
loop_
_entity.id
_entity.type
_entity.pdbx_description
1 polymer ?
#
loop_
_entity_poly.entity_id
_entity_poly.type
_entity_poly.pdbx_seq_one_letter_code
_entity_poly.pdbx_strand_id
1 'polypeptide(L)'
;MTRSISLHDVSKTYTRGIRVVDRLTLDIAPGEFLVLLGPSGCGKSTVLRMIAGLEEITEGELRLDGEYANDLGPAERRMAMVFQNFALYPNMTTRANIGFPLRIEAPGADPRPRVDATARMLGIEDLLDRYPAQLSGGERQRVAMGRAISRHPSAFLMDEPLSNLDAKLRNHLRAEIASLTRELGVTTVYVTHDQAEAMSLGDRVAVMRGGVLQQVDSPRSVYALPRNVFVAAFIGTPRINLLRGLVRAPLDGAMTISLGKQYLRLPEPLSLDHQLLRVQQGREVIVGLRSEAVRIAHPGSARPGEMPITGLVEHVEFQGHEVLVHFNTGSRPAHVPDLEAARPTARPAARRRRDGTVLNRLRERAGSLRAGPVVVLDDAPDPGPGATPPDPRLPGDLVVRTTPDIDLRRGMQVPLLVDISHLFVFDQHGERICPSPDHLPDLDE
;
A
#
# COMPACT_ATOMS: atom_id res chain seq x y z
N MET A 1 -21.58 3.15 -21.58
CA MET A 1 -20.62 2.08 -21.90
C MET A 1 -19.39 2.29 -21.05
N THR A 2 -18.94 1.27 -20.37
CA THR A 2 -17.71 1.26 -19.56
C THR A 2 -16.49 1.30 -20.49
N ARG A 3 -15.42 2.01 -20.10
CA ARG A 3 -14.20 2.13 -20.91
C ARG A 3 -13.04 1.35 -20.31
N SER A 4 -12.22 0.76 -21.18
CA SER A 4 -10.87 0.35 -20.80
C SER A 4 -9.94 1.56 -20.74
N ILE A 5 -8.93 1.49 -19.87
CA ILE A 5 -7.92 2.53 -19.70
C ILE A 5 -6.56 1.86 -19.76
N SER A 6 -5.70 2.25 -20.70
CA SER A 6 -4.35 1.71 -20.83
C SER A 6 -3.31 2.83 -20.80
N LEU A 7 -2.32 2.68 -19.95
CA LEU A 7 -1.17 3.55 -19.81
C LEU A 7 0.06 2.78 -20.31
N HIS A 8 0.78 3.31 -21.30
CA HIS A 8 1.98 2.70 -21.89
C HIS A 8 3.18 3.63 -21.69
N ASP A 9 4.11 3.21 -20.85
CA ASP A 9 5.35 3.94 -20.52
C ASP A 9 5.14 5.41 -20.13
N VAL A 10 4.00 5.68 -19.45
CA VAL A 10 3.59 7.04 -19.10
C VAL A 10 4.51 7.63 -18.06
N SER A 11 5.05 8.82 -18.35
CA SER A 11 5.88 9.58 -17.42
C SER A 11 5.36 11.01 -17.27
N LYS A 12 5.54 11.54 -16.05
CA LYS A 12 5.27 12.95 -15.74
C LYS A 12 6.50 13.60 -15.14
N THR A 13 6.96 14.63 -15.82
CA THR A 13 8.06 15.47 -15.34
C THR A 13 7.56 16.91 -15.22
N TYR A 14 7.62 17.47 -14.01
CA TYR A 14 7.26 18.88 -13.77
C TYR A 14 8.41 19.82 -14.08
N THR A 15 8.11 21.12 -14.08
CA THR A 15 9.10 22.20 -14.17
C THR A 15 10.26 21.94 -13.20
N ARG A 16 11.49 22.17 -13.63
CA ARG A 16 12.75 21.88 -12.93
C ARG A 16 13.22 20.42 -13.00
N GLY A 17 12.66 19.60 -13.91
CA GLY A 17 13.11 18.23 -14.15
C GLY A 17 12.72 17.22 -13.04
N ILE A 18 11.75 17.54 -12.19
CA ILE A 18 11.27 16.61 -11.16
C ILE A 18 10.34 15.61 -11.82
N ARG A 19 10.79 14.36 -11.96
CA ARG A 19 9.99 13.24 -12.46
C ARG A 19 9.17 12.65 -11.31
N VAL A 20 7.84 12.74 -11.40
CA VAL A 20 6.89 12.29 -10.36
C VAL A 20 6.26 10.94 -10.71
N VAL A 21 6.12 10.63 -12.00
CA VAL A 21 5.73 9.32 -12.52
C VAL A 21 6.78 8.92 -13.56
N ASP A 22 7.25 7.69 -13.49
CA ASP A 22 8.32 7.18 -14.35
C ASP A 22 7.91 5.86 -15.02
N ARG A 23 7.72 5.92 -16.35
CA ARG A 23 7.43 4.79 -17.24
C ARG A 23 6.35 3.84 -16.71
N LEU A 24 5.23 4.41 -16.29
CA LEU A 24 4.10 3.65 -15.79
C LEU A 24 3.40 2.93 -16.96
N THR A 25 3.37 1.60 -16.90
CA THR A 25 2.56 0.75 -17.79
C THR A 25 1.51 0.02 -16.95
N LEU A 26 0.23 0.22 -17.30
CA LEU A 26 -0.89 -0.29 -16.51
C LEU A 26 -2.15 -0.37 -17.38
N ASP A 27 -2.73 -1.56 -17.48
CA ASP A 27 -4.00 -1.80 -18.15
C ASP A 27 -5.13 -2.01 -17.14
N ILE A 28 -6.27 -1.37 -17.38
CA ILE A 28 -7.48 -1.43 -16.56
C ILE A 28 -8.63 -1.88 -17.44
N ALA A 29 -9.21 -3.02 -17.11
CA ALA A 29 -10.29 -3.61 -17.90
C ALA A 29 -11.62 -2.84 -17.73
N PRO A 30 -12.55 -2.92 -18.70
CA PRO A 30 -13.87 -2.33 -18.55
C PRO A 30 -14.60 -2.90 -17.33
N GLY A 31 -15.11 -2.02 -16.46
CA GLY A 31 -15.84 -2.40 -15.26
C GLY A 31 -14.95 -2.83 -14.08
N GLU A 32 -13.62 -2.85 -14.24
CA GLU A 32 -12.68 -3.18 -13.18
C GLU A 32 -12.63 -2.08 -12.12
N PHE A 33 -12.51 -2.50 -10.85
CA PHE A 33 -12.19 -1.62 -9.73
C PHE A 33 -10.69 -1.73 -9.41
N LEU A 34 -9.89 -0.81 -9.94
CA LEU A 34 -8.46 -0.75 -9.67
C LEU A 34 -8.15 0.22 -8.54
N VAL A 35 -7.36 -0.22 -7.55
CA VAL A 35 -6.85 0.65 -6.48
C VAL A 35 -5.39 1.00 -6.71
N LEU A 36 -5.07 2.29 -6.77
CA LEU A 36 -3.71 2.82 -6.72
C LEU A 36 -3.31 3.05 -5.26
N LEU A 37 -2.39 2.25 -4.75
CA LEU A 37 -1.94 2.25 -3.37
C LEU A 37 -0.46 2.62 -3.28
N GLY A 38 -0.04 3.33 -2.23
CA GLY A 38 1.36 3.67 -1.99
C GLY A 38 1.54 4.81 -1.00
N PRO A 39 2.77 5.10 -0.56
CA PRO A 39 3.07 6.19 0.34
C PRO A 39 2.62 7.56 -0.19
N SER A 40 2.48 8.54 0.71
CA SER A 40 2.17 9.91 0.31
C SER A 40 3.28 10.48 -0.59
N GLY A 41 2.89 11.15 -1.67
CA GLY A 41 3.83 11.77 -2.62
C GLY A 41 4.43 10.82 -3.66
N CYS A 42 4.03 9.53 -3.74
CA CYS A 42 4.55 8.59 -4.73
C CYS A 42 3.94 8.72 -6.14
N GLY A 43 3.10 9.73 -6.41
CA GLY A 43 2.60 10.01 -7.76
C GLY A 43 1.17 9.55 -8.06
N LYS A 44 0.44 8.89 -7.15
CA LYS A 44 -0.93 8.36 -7.37
C LYS A 44 -1.93 9.37 -7.91
N SER A 45 -2.07 10.51 -7.21
CA SER A 45 -3.00 11.58 -7.64
C SER A 45 -2.58 12.20 -8.98
N THR A 46 -1.27 12.21 -9.29
CA THR A 46 -0.78 12.66 -10.60
C THR A 46 -1.22 11.71 -11.70
N VAL A 47 -1.10 10.38 -11.48
CA VAL A 47 -1.61 9.37 -12.43
C VAL A 47 -3.12 9.55 -12.64
N LEU A 48 -3.89 9.70 -11.56
CA LEU A 48 -5.33 9.91 -11.65
C LEU A 48 -5.68 11.16 -12.45
N ARG A 49 -4.96 12.28 -12.22
CA ARG A 49 -5.17 13.53 -12.96
C ARG A 49 -4.75 13.43 -14.41
N MET A 50 -3.71 12.69 -14.76
CA MET A 50 -3.34 12.39 -16.15
C MET A 50 -4.44 11.59 -16.85
N ILE A 51 -5.02 10.58 -16.21
CA ILE A 51 -6.16 9.82 -16.74
C ILE A 51 -7.38 10.75 -16.94
N ALA A 52 -7.64 11.67 -16.01
CA ALA A 52 -8.73 12.64 -16.11
C ALA A 52 -8.55 13.72 -17.19
N GLY A 53 -7.33 13.90 -17.71
CA GLY A 53 -6.97 15.00 -18.61
C GLY A 53 -6.78 16.34 -17.88
N LEU A 54 -6.64 16.33 -16.57
CA LEU A 54 -6.37 17.51 -15.73
C LEU A 54 -4.86 17.80 -15.61
N GLU A 55 -4.04 16.87 -16.04
CA GLU A 55 -2.59 16.96 -16.05
C GLU A 55 -2.08 16.36 -17.35
N GLU A 56 -1.15 17.05 -18.02
CA GLU A 56 -0.56 16.59 -19.28
C GLU A 56 0.44 15.45 -19.02
N ILE A 57 0.47 14.47 -19.92
CA ILE A 57 1.47 13.41 -19.98
C ILE A 57 2.72 13.97 -20.65
N THR A 58 3.89 13.78 -20.04
CA THR A 58 5.16 14.28 -20.59
C THR A 58 5.75 13.31 -21.60
N GLU A 59 5.67 12.00 -21.33
CA GLU A 59 6.16 10.93 -22.21
C GLU A 59 5.20 9.73 -22.10
N GLY A 60 5.11 8.91 -23.15
CA GLY A 60 4.24 7.75 -23.21
C GLY A 60 2.84 8.05 -23.68
N GLU A 61 1.96 7.04 -23.63
CA GLU A 61 0.62 7.09 -24.21
C GLU A 61 -0.47 6.66 -23.22
N LEU A 62 -1.55 7.44 -23.18
CA LEU A 62 -2.83 7.03 -22.60
C LEU A 62 -3.76 6.60 -23.74
N ARG A 63 -4.37 5.44 -23.61
CA ARG A 63 -5.40 4.96 -24.51
C ARG A 63 -6.71 4.71 -23.76
N LEU A 64 -7.83 5.09 -24.38
CA LEU A 64 -9.18 4.86 -23.89
C LEU A 64 -9.92 4.02 -24.93
N ASP A 65 -10.34 2.81 -24.56
CA ASP A 65 -10.91 1.81 -25.51
C ASP A 65 -9.97 1.51 -26.70
N GLY A 66 -8.64 1.54 -26.45
CA GLY A 66 -7.60 1.33 -27.45
C GLY A 66 -7.27 2.56 -28.28
N GLU A 67 -8.03 3.65 -28.19
CA GLU A 67 -7.81 4.89 -28.93
C GLU A 67 -6.88 5.85 -28.16
N TYR A 68 -5.96 6.49 -28.88
CA TYR A 68 -5.05 7.49 -28.31
C TYR A 68 -5.82 8.67 -27.68
N ALA A 69 -5.46 9.04 -26.47
CA ALA A 69 -6.25 9.98 -25.68
C ALA A 69 -5.43 11.08 -24.97
N ASN A 70 -4.11 11.22 -25.24
CA ASN A 70 -3.31 12.27 -24.60
C ASN A 70 -3.87 13.67 -24.87
N ASP A 71 -4.29 13.92 -26.13
CA ASP A 71 -4.74 15.23 -26.60
C ASP A 71 -6.20 15.54 -26.25
N LEU A 72 -6.95 14.54 -25.72
CA LEU A 72 -8.34 14.73 -25.33
C LEU A 72 -8.43 15.52 -24.02
N GLY A 73 -9.23 16.58 -24.05
CA GLY A 73 -9.55 17.36 -22.85
C GLY A 73 -10.45 16.59 -21.85
N PRO A 74 -10.55 17.06 -20.58
CA PRO A 74 -11.33 16.38 -19.54
C PRO A 74 -12.80 16.14 -19.92
N ALA A 75 -13.43 17.07 -20.66
CA ALA A 75 -14.83 16.92 -21.08
C ALA A 75 -15.00 15.80 -22.12
N GLU A 76 -14.04 15.65 -23.03
CA GLU A 76 -14.07 14.65 -24.11
C GLU A 76 -13.86 13.23 -23.58
N ARG A 77 -13.11 13.08 -22.50
CA ARG A 77 -12.87 11.78 -21.83
C ARG A 77 -14.11 11.23 -21.14
N ARG A 78 -15.12 12.06 -20.85
CA ARG A 78 -16.40 11.68 -20.22
C ARG A 78 -16.25 10.90 -18.92
N MET A 79 -15.23 11.20 -18.14
CA MET A 79 -14.97 10.59 -16.85
C MET A 79 -15.51 11.47 -15.72
N ALA A 80 -15.89 10.88 -14.59
CA ALA A 80 -16.26 11.62 -13.40
C ALA A 80 -15.14 11.50 -12.36
N MET A 81 -14.81 12.63 -11.72
CA MET A 81 -13.79 12.66 -10.68
C MET A 81 -14.39 13.10 -9.35
N VAL A 82 -14.08 12.34 -8.30
CA VAL A 82 -14.33 12.68 -6.89
C VAL A 82 -13.01 13.10 -6.27
N PHE A 83 -12.94 14.34 -5.83
CA PHE A 83 -11.73 14.92 -5.26
C PHE A 83 -11.65 14.70 -3.74
N GLN A 84 -10.46 14.67 -3.19
CA GLN A 84 -10.17 14.51 -1.76
C GLN A 84 -10.93 15.51 -0.87
N ASN A 85 -11.11 16.76 -1.33
CA ASN A 85 -11.83 17.81 -0.62
C ASN A 85 -13.28 17.98 -1.09
N PHE A 86 -13.89 16.90 -1.64
CA PHE A 86 -15.25 16.88 -2.17
C PHE A 86 -15.50 17.85 -3.33
N ALA A 87 -14.82 18.98 -3.38
CA ALA A 87 -14.91 20.06 -4.37
C ALA A 87 -16.38 20.51 -4.64
N LEU A 88 -17.24 20.52 -3.62
CA LEU A 88 -18.60 21.00 -3.74
C LEU A 88 -18.64 22.51 -3.90
N TYR A 89 -19.57 23.01 -4.72
CA TYR A 89 -19.82 24.44 -4.87
C TYR A 89 -20.51 24.97 -3.60
N PRO A 90 -19.85 25.81 -2.79
CA PRO A 90 -20.36 26.20 -1.46
C PRO A 90 -21.66 27.03 -1.51
N ASN A 91 -21.86 27.76 -2.60
CA ASN A 91 -23.01 28.63 -2.82
C ASN A 91 -24.19 27.94 -3.54
N MET A 92 -24.11 26.62 -3.71
CA MET A 92 -25.16 25.83 -4.33
C MET A 92 -25.70 24.81 -3.33
N THR A 93 -27.02 24.59 -3.35
CA THR A 93 -27.65 23.51 -2.59
C THR A 93 -27.15 22.14 -3.06
N THR A 94 -27.44 21.09 -2.32
CA THR A 94 -27.16 19.69 -2.71
C THR A 94 -27.79 19.37 -4.07
N ARG A 95 -29.06 19.72 -4.27
CA ARG A 95 -29.77 19.60 -5.54
C ARG A 95 -29.04 20.28 -6.70
N ALA A 96 -28.58 21.51 -6.45
CA ALA A 96 -27.87 22.29 -7.46
C ALA A 96 -26.48 21.72 -7.76
N ASN A 97 -25.77 21.23 -6.75
CA ASN A 97 -24.47 20.55 -6.90
C ASN A 97 -24.59 19.29 -7.78
N ILE A 98 -25.54 18.40 -7.46
CA ILE A 98 -25.78 17.15 -8.24
C ILE A 98 -26.23 17.48 -9.66
N GLY A 99 -27.11 18.48 -9.83
CA GLY A 99 -27.67 18.87 -11.11
C GLY A 99 -26.75 19.73 -11.99
N PHE A 100 -25.67 20.28 -11.43
CA PHE A 100 -24.78 21.21 -12.15
C PHE A 100 -24.19 20.61 -13.43
N PRO A 101 -23.61 19.40 -13.42
CA PRO A 101 -23.06 18.79 -14.63
C PRO A 101 -24.13 18.56 -15.71
N LEU A 102 -25.34 18.17 -15.32
CA LEU A 102 -26.45 17.90 -16.25
C LEU A 102 -26.88 19.15 -17.02
N ARG A 103 -26.83 20.32 -16.36
CA ARG A 103 -27.15 21.60 -16.99
C ARG A 103 -26.12 22.01 -18.04
N ILE A 104 -24.86 21.61 -17.85
CA ILE A 104 -23.80 21.88 -18.82
C ILE A 104 -23.92 20.96 -20.02
N GLU A 105 -24.23 19.66 -19.79
CA GLU A 105 -24.31 18.67 -20.86
C GLU A 105 -25.56 18.82 -21.73
N ALA A 106 -26.68 19.18 -21.12
CA ALA A 106 -27.99 19.35 -21.83
C ALA A 106 -28.64 20.68 -21.40
N PRO A 107 -28.18 21.83 -21.92
CA PRO A 107 -28.78 23.10 -21.65
C PRO A 107 -30.27 23.10 -22.04
N GLY A 108 -31.15 23.44 -21.08
CA GLY A 108 -32.61 23.46 -21.29
C GLY A 108 -33.36 22.18 -20.89
N ALA A 109 -32.69 21.07 -20.64
CA ALA A 109 -33.32 19.89 -20.05
C ALA A 109 -33.55 20.08 -18.55
N ASP A 110 -34.66 19.52 -18.02
CA ASP A 110 -34.91 19.53 -16.57
C ASP A 110 -34.05 18.47 -15.87
N PRO A 111 -33.09 18.88 -15.00
CA PRO A 111 -32.23 17.94 -14.29
C PRO A 111 -32.92 17.24 -13.11
N ARG A 112 -34.08 17.72 -12.65
CA ARG A 112 -34.74 17.24 -11.41
C ARG A 112 -35.00 15.75 -11.38
N PRO A 113 -35.58 15.10 -12.43
CA PRO A 113 -35.83 13.66 -12.37
C PRO A 113 -34.56 12.84 -12.15
N ARG A 114 -33.45 13.26 -12.76
CA ARG A 114 -32.15 12.60 -12.60
C ARG A 114 -31.51 12.87 -11.25
N VAL A 115 -31.61 14.09 -10.77
CA VAL A 115 -31.13 14.47 -9.41
C VAL A 115 -31.88 13.69 -8.34
N ASP A 116 -33.21 13.59 -8.43
CA ASP A 116 -34.04 12.89 -7.46
C ASP A 116 -33.78 11.37 -7.48
N ALA A 117 -33.55 10.78 -8.65
CA ALA A 117 -33.15 9.37 -8.79
C ALA A 117 -31.76 9.12 -8.15
N THR A 118 -30.81 10.01 -8.39
CA THR A 118 -29.46 9.92 -7.81
C THR A 118 -29.51 10.10 -6.28
N ALA A 119 -30.31 11.03 -5.79
CA ALA A 119 -30.48 11.26 -4.35
C ALA A 119 -31.05 10.04 -3.64
N ARG A 120 -32.07 9.38 -4.23
CA ARG A 120 -32.63 8.11 -3.71
C ARG A 120 -31.59 6.99 -3.65
N MET A 121 -30.81 6.82 -4.72
CA MET A 121 -29.75 5.82 -4.78
C MET A 121 -28.73 5.99 -3.62
N LEU A 122 -28.47 7.23 -3.22
CA LEU A 122 -27.49 7.58 -2.19
C LEU A 122 -28.11 7.82 -0.80
N GLY A 123 -29.45 7.75 -0.65
CA GLY A 123 -30.15 7.99 0.62
C GLY A 123 -29.94 9.42 1.14
N ILE A 124 -30.04 10.42 0.26
CA ILE A 124 -29.83 11.85 0.58
C ILE A 124 -30.96 12.76 0.12
N GLU A 125 -32.18 12.22 -0.06
CA GLU A 125 -33.36 13.00 -0.51
C GLU A 125 -33.69 14.17 0.43
N ASP A 126 -33.57 13.94 1.72
CA ASP A 126 -33.82 14.92 2.78
C ASP A 126 -32.75 16.03 2.85
N LEU A 127 -31.63 15.86 2.15
CA LEU A 127 -30.52 16.82 2.13
C LEU A 127 -30.52 17.72 0.90
N LEU A 128 -31.45 17.51 -0.06
CA LEU A 128 -31.42 18.17 -1.37
C LEU A 128 -31.44 19.70 -1.32
N ASP A 129 -32.06 20.27 -0.32
CA ASP A 129 -32.18 21.74 -0.16
C ASP A 129 -31.11 22.34 0.79
N ARG A 130 -30.22 21.49 1.36
CA ARG A 130 -29.13 21.95 2.22
C ARG A 130 -27.92 22.42 1.41
N TYR A 131 -27.18 23.37 2.00
CA TYR A 131 -25.89 23.83 1.49
C TYR A 131 -24.74 22.98 2.06
N PRO A 132 -23.57 22.89 1.38
CA PRO A 132 -22.42 22.10 1.85
C PRO A 132 -21.97 22.41 3.30
N ALA A 133 -22.09 23.64 3.74
CA ALA A 133 -21.75 24.03 5.12
C ALA A 133 -22.66 23.41 6.20
N GLN A 134 -23.86 22.94 5.81
CA GLN A 134 -24.87 22.34 6.70
C GLN A 134 -24.77 20.82 6.73
N LEU A 135 -23.82 20.23 5.97
CA LEU A 135 -23.65 18.80 5.81
C LEU A 135 -22.47 18.29 6.65
N SER A 136 -22.61 17.11 7.20
CA SER A 136 -21.50 16.33 7.78
C SER A 136 -20.47 15.91 6.71
N GLY A 137 -19.32 15.40 7.12
CA GLY A 137 -18.30 14.89 6.20
C GLY A 137 -18.82 13.80 5.25
N GLY A 138 -19.53 12.81 5.79
CA GLY A 138 -20.11 11.71 5.01
C GLY A 138 -21.21 12.15 4.06
N GLU A 139 -22.08 13.09 4.50
CA GLU A 139 -23.11 13.66 3.63
C GLU A 139 -22.48 14.44 2.46
N ARG A 140 -21.44 15.25 2.73
CA ARG A 140 -20.66 15.91 1.65
C ARG A 140 -20.06 14.92 0.67
N GLN A 141 -19.54 13.78 1.15
CA GLN A 141 -19.03 12.71 0.31
C GLN A 141 -20.12 12.14 -0.59
N ARG A 142 -21.28 11.77 -0.04
CA ARG A 142 -22.41 11.28 -0.83
C ARG A 142 -22.87 12.28 -1.88
N VAL A 143 -22.91 13.58 -1.54
CA VAL A 143 -23.26 14.64 -2.52
C VAL A 143 -22.21 14.73 -3.63
N ALA A 144 -20.91 14.63 -3.31
CA ALA A 144 -19.85 14.62 -4.32
C ALA A 144 -19.95 13.39 -5.25
N MET A 145 -20.25 12.23 -4.68
CA MET A 145 -20.54 11.02 -5.45
C MET A 145 -21.79 11.20 -6.32
N GLY A 146 -22.89 11.77 -5.78
CA GLY A 146 -24.10 12.06 -6.54
C GLY A 146 -23.85 12.95 -7.75
N ARG A 147 -23.02 13.98 -7.59
CA ARG A 147 -22.58 14.83 -8.69
C ARG A 147 -21.82 14.05 -9.78
N ALA A 148 -20.99 13.09 -9.35
CA ALA A 148 -20.23 12.26 -10.27
C ALA A 148 -21.11 11.24 -11.02
N ILE A 149 -22.05 10.60 -10.32
CA ILE A 149 -22.93 9.55 -10.85
C ILE A 149 -24.01 10.12 -11.81
N SER A 150 -24.47 11.34 -11.53
CA SER A 150 -25.58 11.95 -12.30
C SER A 150 -25.33 11.99 -13.82
N ARG A 151 -24.06 12.00 -14.24
CA ARG A 151 -23.63 12.08 -15.65
C ARG A 151 -23.59 10.75 -16.40
N HIS A 152 -23.77 9.60 -15.76
CA HIS A 152 -23.44 8.28 -16.32
C HIS A 152 -22.03 8.23 -16.93
N PRO A 153 -20.98 8.45 -16.12
CA PRO A 153 -19.63 8.51 -16.63
C PRO A 153 -19.16 7.18 -17.19
N SER A 154 -18.22 7.22 -18.13
CA SER A 154 -17.58 6.02 -18.67
C SER A 154 -16.57 5.39 -17.71
N ALA A 155 -16.02 6.19 -16.77
CA ALA A 155 -15.15 5.75 -15.69
C ALA A 155 -15.28 6.68 -14.49
N PHE A 156 -15.08 6.11 -13.27
CA PHE A 156 -14.95 6.85 -12.02
C PHE A 156 -13.48 6.98 -11.62
N LEU A 157 -13.08 8.17 -11.26
CA LEU A 157 -11.76 8.49 -10.73
C LEU A 157 -11.93 9.08 -9.33
N MET A 158 -11.40 8.41 -8.30
CA MET A 158 -11.58 8.81 -6.90
C MET A 158 -10.22 9.09 -6.24
N ASP A 159 -9.95 10.35 -5.87
CA ASP A 159 -8.69 10.78 -5.25
C ASP A 159 -8.87 10.86 -3.72
N GLU A 160 -8.44 9.82 -2.99
CA GLU A 160 -8.52 9.69 -1.53
C GLU A 160 -9.89 10.11 -0.93
N PRO A 161 -11.01 9.56 -1.42
CA PRO A 161 -12.34 10.10 -1.09
C PRO A 161 -12.71 9.94 0.38
N LEU A 162 -12.11 9.02 1.13
CA LEU A 162 -12.44 8.73 2.53
C LEU A 162 -11.42 9.26 3.54
N SER A 163 -10.34 9.92 3.09
CA SER A 163 -9.22 10.34 3.94
C SER A 163 -9.61 11.32 5.07
N ASN A 164 -10.60 12.18 4.82
CA ASN A 164 -11.03 13.23 5.74
C ASN A 164 -12.18 12.82 6.69
N LEU A 165 -12.46 11.51 6.82
CA LEU A 165 -13.57 10.97 7.60
C LEU A 165 -13.07 10.20 8.82
N ASP A 166 -13.89 10.15 9.87
CA ASP A 166 -13.62 9.28 11.02
C ASP A 166 -13.69 7.79 10.67
N ALA A 167 -13.07 6.94 11.50
CA ALA A 167 -12.90 5.51 11.20
C ALA A 167 -14.23 4.75 11.06
N LYS A 168 -15.24 5.07 11.86
CA LYS A 168 -16.55 4.39 11.82
C LYS A 168 -17.29 4.72 10.53
N LEU A 169 -17.33 6.00 10.17
CA LEU A 169 -17.97 6.47 8.95
C LEU A 169 -17.23 5.98 7.70
N ARG A 170 -15.89 5.94 7.75
CA ARG A 170 -15.04 5.43 6.68
C ARG A 170 -15.38 3.97 6.35
N ASN A 171 -15.51 3.10 7.36
CA ASN A 171 -15.86 1.69 7.17
C ASN A 171 -17.24 1.53 6.51
N HIS A 172 -18.21 2.34 6.90
CA HIS A 172 -19.56 2.31 6.33
C HIS A 172 -19.57 2.77 4.86
N LEU A 173 -18.97 3.91 4.57
CA LEU A 173 -18.91 4.47 3.23
C LEU A 173 -18.06 3.62 2.27
N ARG A 174 -17.03 2.91 2.76
CA ARG A 174 -16.28 1.95 1.96
C ARG A 174 -17.18 0.86 1.39
N ALA A 175 -18.04 0.27 2.23
CA ALA A 175 -18.99 -0.74 1.78
C ALA A 175 -20.01 -0.17 0.77
N GLU A 176 -20.49 1.05 1.00
CA GLU A 176 -21.40 1.74 0.09
C GLU A 176 -20.75 2.00 -1.29
N ILE A 177 -19.50 2.49 -1.31
CA ILE A 177 -18.76 2.73 -2.58
C ILE A 177 -18.61 1.42 -3.35
N ALA A 178 -18.21 0.32 -2.67
CA ALA A 178 -18.08 -0.98 -3.29
C ALA A 178 -19.39 -1.49 -3.89
N SER A 179 -20.50 -1.34 -3.18
CA SER A 179 -21.83 -1.74 -3.67
C SER A 179 -22.25 -0.92 -4.87
N LEU A 180 -22.12 0.40 -4.75
CA LEU A 180 -22.56 1.34 -5.79
C LEU A 180 -21.77 1.18 -7.10
N THR A 181 -20.45 1.09 -7.03
CA THR A 181 -19.61 0.93 -8.23
C THR A 181 -19.86 -0.40 -8.92
N ARG A 182 -20.12 -1.46 -8.14
CA ARG A 182 -20.48 -2.78 -8.66
C ARG A 182 -21.85 -2.79 -9.32
N GLU A 183 -22.85 -2.12 -8.72
CA GLU A 183 -24.20 -1.96 -9.29
C GLU A 183 -24.17 -1.17 -10.62
N LEU A 184 -23.34 -0.13 -10.68
CA LEU A 184 -23.20 0.69 -11.87
C LEU A 184 -22.33 0.02 -12.95
N GLY A 185 -21.51 -0.97 -12.59
CA GLY A 185 -20.60 -1.68 -13.48
C GLY A 185 -19.56 -0.77 -14.16
N VAL A 186 -19.22 0.38 -13.59
CA VAL A 186 -18.36 1.40 -14.21
C VAL A 186 -16.90 1.16 -13.82
N THR A 187 -15.99 1.24 -14.80
CA THR A 187 -14.54 1.20 -14.55
C THR A 187 -14.16 2.23 -13.51
N THR A 188 -13.48 1.80 -12.44
CA THR A 188 -13.17 2.67 -11.30
C THR A 188 -11.67 2.67 -11.02
N VAL A 189 -11.07 3.86 -10.92
CA VAL A 189 -9.70 4.04 -10.43
C VAL A 189 -9.76 4.77 -9.10
N TYR A 190 -9.35 4.10 -8.05
CA TYR A 190 -9.44 4.58 -6.67
C TYR A 190 -8.04 4.80 -6.09
N VAL A 191 -7.73 5.99 -5.65
CA VAL A 191 -6.46 6.34 -4.99
C VAL A 191 -6.65 6.32 -3.48
N THR A 192 -5.76 5.63 -2.78
CA THR A 192 -5.70 5.65 -1.32
C THR A 192 -4.28 5.44 -0.82
N HIS A 193 -4.03 5.76 0.43
CA HIS A 193 -2.87 5.33 1.21
C HIS A 193 -3.27 4.33 2.31
N ASP A 194 -4.56 4.02 2.45
CA ASP A 194 -5.09 3.06 3.42
C ASP A 194 -5.12 1.65 2.82
N GLN A 195 -4.35 0.75 3.45
CA GLN A 195 -4.26 -0.65 3.00
C GLN A 195 -5.58 -1.39 3.15
N ALA A 196 -6.35 -1.11 4.22
CA ALA A 196 -7.63 -1.78 4.45
C ALA A 196 -8.66 -1.42 3.37
N GLU A 197 -8.62 -0.18 2.86
CA GLU A 197 -9.42 0.21 1.70
C GLU A 197 -9.00 -0.56 0.46
N ALA A 198 -7.70 -0.57 0.16
CA ALA A 198 -7.16 -1.22 -1.02
C ALA A 198 -7.48 -2.71 -1.07
N MET A 199 -7.25 -3.41 0.05
CA MET A 199 -7.44 -4.86 0.15
C MET A 199 -8.91 -5.29 0.15
N SER A 200 -9.85 -4.38 0.45
CA SER A 200 -11.28 -4.69 0.52
C SER A 200 -12.09 -4.23 -0.69
N LEU A 201 -11.63 -3.21 -1.42
CA LEU A 201 -12.37 -2.60 -2.52
C LEU A 201 -11.93 -3.09 -3.89
N GLY A 202 -10.62 -3.26 -4.10
CA GLY A 202 -10.04 -3.50 -5.42
C GLY A 202 -10.25 -4.91 -5.94
N ASP A 203 -10.59 -5.04 -7.21
CA ASP A 203 -10.38 -6.27 -7.96
C ASP A 203 -8.88 -6.51 -8.14
N ARG A 204 -8.14 -5.42 -8.40
CA ARG A 204 -6.67 -5.39 -8.41
C ARG A 204 -6.15 -4.17 -7.63
N VAL A 205 -4.96 -4.35 -7.07
CA VAL A 205 -4.22 -3.31 -6.34
C VAL A 205 -2.90 -3.05 -7.05
N ALA A 206 -2.69 -1.81 -7.48
CA ALA A 206 -1.43 -1.34 -8.06
C ALA A 206 -0.63 -0.59 -6.99
N VAL A 207 0.45 -1.19 -6.53
CA VAL A 207 1.33 -0.63 -5.49
C VAL A 207 2.39 0.25 -6.14
N MET A 208 2.44 1.53 -5.77
CA MET A 208 3.37 2.52 -6.29
C MET A 208 4.39 2.98 -5.25
N ARG A 209 5.63 3.22 -5.71
CA ARG A 209 6.71 3.79 -4.90
C ARG A 209 7.55 4.75 -5.75
N GLY A 210 7.73 5.99 -5.30
CA GLY A 210 8.62 6.97 -5.96
C GLY A 210 8.34 7.17 -7.45
N GLY A 211 7.07 7.18 -7.86
CA GLY A 211 6.66 7.33 -9.27
C GLY A 211 6.63 6.04 -10.08
N VAL A 212 7.09 4.92 -9.54
CA VAL A 212 7.23 3.64 -10.25
C VAL A 212 6.22 2.63 -9.73
N LEU A 213 5.58 1.87 -10.63
CA LEU A 213 4.73 0.73 -10.31
C LEU A 213 5.60 -0.43 -9.81
N GLN A 214 5.33 -0.90 -8.59
CA GLN A 214 6.06 -2.01 -7.99
C GLN A 214 5.41 -3.36 -8.31
N GLN A 215 4.08 -3.42 -8.18
CA GLN A 215 3.30 -4.63 -8.45
C GLN A 215 1.84 -4.24 -8.72
N VAL A 216 1.17 -4.97 -9.59
CA VAL A 216 -0.28 -4.90 -9.78
C VAL A 216 -0.83 -6.31 -9.84
N ASP A 217 -1.77 -6.62 -8.96
CA ASP A 217 -2.37 -7.96 -8.86
C ASP A 217 -3.64 -7.91 -7.98
N SER A 218 -4.34 -9.06 -7.84
CA SER A 218 -5.41 -9.20 -6.86
C SER A 218 -4.92 -8.88 -5.44
N PRO A 219 -5.77 -8.39 -4.53
CA PRO A 219 -5.38 -8.16 -3.13
C PRO A 219 -4.71 -9.39 -2.48
N ARG A 220 -5.27 -10.59 -2.71
CA ARG A 220 -4.71 -11.84 -2.20
C ARG A 220 -3.29 -12.08 -2.72
N SER A 221 -3.06 -11.94 -4.03
CA SER A 221 -1.76 -12.15 -4.64
C SER A 221 -0.71 -11.13 -4.17
N VAL A 222 -1.09 -9.85 -4.04
CA VAL A 222 -0.17 -8.80 -3.53
C VAL A 222 0.29 -9.12 -2.10
N TYR A 223 -0.62 -9.67 -1.26
CA TYR A 223 -0.31 -10.07 0.10
C TYR A 223 0.54 -11.36 0.16
N ALA A 224 0.11 -12.40 -0.58
CA ALA A 224 0.71 -13.73 -0.53
C ALA A 224 2.01 -13.83 -1.34
N LEU A 225 2.13 -13.06 -2.43
CA LEU A 225 3.28 -13.09 -3.35
C LEU A 225 3.82 -11.69 -3.61
N PRO A 226 4.26 -10.95 -2.58
CA PRO A 226 4.85 -9.62 -2.79
C PRO A 226 6.07 -9.75 -3.72
N ARG A 227 6.11 -8.96 -4.79
CA ARG A 227 7.19 -9.02 -5.79
C ARG A 227 8.55 -8.68 -5.19
N ASN A 228 8.58 -7.75 -4.26
CA ASN A 228 9.80 -7.31 -3.60
C ASN A 228 9.58 -6.98 -2.11
N VAL A 229 10.66 -6.74 -1.41
CA VAL A 229 10.68 -6.43 0.02
C VAL A 229 9.87 -5.17 0.37
N PHE A 230 9.81 -4.19 -0.56
CA PHE A 230 9.00 -2.99 -0.33
C PHE A 230 7.51 -3.34 -0.27
N VAL A 231 7.00 -4.08 -1.24
CA VAL A 231 5.59 -4.51 -1.27
C VAL A 231 5.28 -5.35 -0.03
N ALA A 232 6.16 -6.31 0.33
CA ALA A 232 6.02 -7.13 1.51
C ALA A 232 5.89 -6.31 2.80
N ALA A 233 6.77 -5.31 2.97
CA ALA A 233 6.80 -4.45 4.14
C ALA A 233 5.71 -3.38 4.17
N PHE A 234 5.24 -2.97 2.97
CA PHE A 234 4.19 -1.98 2.85
C PHE A 234 2.81 -2.58 3.05
N ILE A 235 2.58 -3.84 2.67
CA ILE A 235 1.28 -4.53 2.75
C ILE A 235 1.21 -5.41 4.00
N GLY A 236 0.21 -5.16 4.83
CA GLY A 236 -0.11 -5.94 6.04
C GLY A 236 -0.02 -5.14 7.34
N THR A 237 -0.86 -5.51 8.30
CA THR A 237 -0.92 -4.96 9.65
C THR A 237 -1.06 -6.10 10.65
N PRO A 238 -0.10 -6.31 11.56
CA PRO A 238 1.20 -5.63 11.63
C PRO A 238 2.08 -5.86 10.40
N ARG A 239 3.12 -5.04 10.25
CA ARG A 239 4.08 -5.19 9.14
C ARG A 239 4.80 -6.53 9.25
N ILE A 240 5.22 -7.07 8.10
CA ILE A 240 6.07 -8.25 8.03
C ILE A 240 7.37 -8.02 8.81
N ASN A 241 7.82 -9.02 9.54
CA ASN A 241 9.13 -9.02 10.18
C ASN A 241 10.20 -9.26 9.12
N LEU A 242 11.16 -8.36 9.01
CA LEU A 242 12.27 -8.47 8.05
C LEU A 242 13.58 -8.63 8.82
N LEU A 243 14.24 -9.78 8.63
CA LEU A 243 15.47 -10.17 9.32
C LEU A 243 16.59 -10.42 8.32
N ARG A 244 17.82 -10.06 8.66
CA ARG A 244 19.00 -10.45 7.88
C ARG A 244 19.33 -11.90 8.15
N GLY A 245 19.47 -12.69 7.09
CA GLY A 245 19.80 -14.10 7.16
C GLY A 245 21.01 -14.47 6.28
N LEU A 246 21.75 -15.50 6.68
CA LEU A 246 22.84 -16.08 5.88
C LEU A 246 22.43 -17.48 5.44
N VAL A 247 22.36 -17.74 4.14
CA VAL A 247 22.02 -19.05 3.59
C VAL A 247 23.21 -20.00 3.70
N ARG A 248 22.97 -21.19 4.24
CA ARG A 248 23.92 -22.31 4.30
C ARG A 248 23.29 -23.54 3.64
N ALA A 249 23.74 -23.87 2.48
CA ALA A 249 23.25 -24.99 1.66
C ALA A 249 24.41 -25.94 1.30
N PRO A 250 24.96 -26.71 2.26
CA PRO A 250 26.04 -27.65 2.00
C PRO A 250 25.56 -28.71 0.99
N LEU A 251 26.52 -29.31 0.23
CA LEU A 251 26.22 -30.36 -0.74
C LEU A 251 25.66 -31.61 -0.03
N ASP A 252 26.27 -31.96 1.11
CA ASP A 252 25.85 -33.07 1.96
C ASP A 252 25.35 -32.51 3.31
N GLY A 253 24.03 -32.26 3.41
CA GLY A 253 23.42 -31.80 4.64
C GLY A 253 22.20 -30.91 4.46
N ALA A 254 21.50 -30.70 5.54
CA ALA A 254 20.30 -29.89 5.56
C ALA A 254 20.60 -28.41 5.28
N MET A 255 19.77 -27.80 4.44
CA MET A 255 19.84 -26.36 4.21
C MET A 255 19.36 -25.61 5.44
N THR A 256 20.04 -24.53 5.80
CA THR A 256 19.70 -23.67 6.92
C THR A 256 19.84 -22.20 6.56
N ILE A 257 19.05 -21.34 7.23
CA ILE A 257 19.20 -19.89 7.18
C ILE A 257 19.57 -19.44 8.58
N SER A 258 20.78 -18.89 8.75
CA SER A 258 21.22 -18.34 10.05
C SER A 258 20.63 -16.96 10.26
N LEU A 259 19.94 -16.75 11.38
CA LEU A 259 19.34 -15.50 11.83
C LEU A 259 20.08 -15.04 13.11
N GLY A 260 21.21 -14.40 12.95
CA GLY A 260 22.06 -14.03 14.10
C GLY A 260 22.53 -15.24 14.88
N LYS A 261 22.04 -15.43 16.11
CA LYS A 261 22.42 -16.56 16.99
C LYS A 261 21.56 -17.82 16.76
N GLN A 262 20.50 -17.73 15.97
CA GLN A 262 19.57 -18.81 15.70
C GLN A 262 19.62 -19.22 14.22
N TYR A 263 18.98 -20.33 13.88
CA TYR A 263 18.88 -20.78 12.50
C TYR A 263 17.55 -21.45 12.25
N LEU A 264 17.05 -21.25 11.03
CA LEU A 264 15.91 -21.99 10.49
C LEU A 264 16.45 -23.13 9.64
N ARG A 265 16.10 -24.37 9.97
CA ARG A 265 16.38 -25.54 9.14
C ARG A 265 15.24 -25.76 8.17
N LEU A 266 15.53 -25.84 6.89
CA LEU A 266 14.53 -26.11 5.89
C LEU A 266 14.16 -27.60 5.89
N PRO A 267 12.86 -27.96 5.78
CA PRO A 267 12.41 -29.34 5.79
C PRO A 267 12.90 -30.10 4.56
N GLU A 268 13.19 -31.38 4.73
CA GLU A 268 13.56 -32.28 3.64
C GLU A 268 12.44 -33.28 3.36
N PRO A 269 12.10 -33.57 2.07
CA PRO A 269 12.72 -33.02 0.86
C PRO A 269 12.39 -31.53 0.69
N LEU A 270 13.36 -30.76 0.16
CA LEU A 270 13.16 -29.32 -0.11
C LEU A 270 12.03 -29.13 -1.12
N SER A 271 11.11 -28.21 -0.84
CA SER A 271 10.13 -27.74 -1.83
C SER A 271 10.85 -27.12 -3.04
N LEU A 272 10.17 -27.01 -4.18
CA LEU A 272 10.71 -26.36 -5.37
C LEU A 272 11.18 -24.93 -5.05
N ASP A 273 10.41 -24.21 -4.28
CA ASP A 273 10.73 -22.84 -3.83
C ASP A 273 12.02 -22.79 -3.02
N HIS A 274 12.19 -23.69 -2.07
CA HIS A 274 13.37 -23.74 -1.23
C HIS A 274 14.62 -24.21 -2.02
N GLN A 275 14.48 -24.99 -3.08
CA GLN A 275 15.62 -25.39 -3.92
C GLN A 275 16.32 -24.20 -4.56
N LEU A 276 15.57 -23.11 -4.90
CA LEU A 276 16.13 -21.88 -5.43
C LEU A 276 17.12 -21.20 -4.47
N LEU A 277 17.00 -21.44 -3.17
CA LEU A 277 17.92 -20.89 -2.17
C LEU A 277 19.33 -21.51 -2.23
N ARG A 278 19.51 -22.64 -2.91
CA ARG A 278 20.85 -23.27 -3.07
C ARG A 278 21.82 -22.36 -3.80
N VAL A 279 21.36 -21.59 -4.81
CA VAL A 279 22.20 -20.62 -5.53
C VAL A 279 22.62 -19.43 -4.66
N GLN A 280 22.01 -19.26 -3.49
CA GLN A 280 22.35 -18.22 -2.53
C GLN A 280 23.32 -18.70 -1.42
N GLN A 281 23.95 -19.88 -1.60
CA GLN A 281 24.94 -20.40 -0.66
C GLN A 281 25.98 -19.35 -0.28
N GLY A 282 26.11 -19.09 1.04
CA GLY A 282 27.07 -18.14 1.58
C GLY A 282 26.72 -16.65 1.38
N ARG A 283 25.53 -16.35 0.84
CA ARG A 283 25.06 -14.97 0.64
C ARG A 283 24.13 -14.54 1.75
N GLU A 284 24.20 -13.26 2.08
CA GLU A 284 23.17 -12.62 2.90
C GLU A 284 21.89 -12.44 2.10
N VAL A 285 20.77 -12.70 2.77
CA VAL A 285 19.40 -12.56 2.25
C VAL A 285 18.55 -11.83 3.28
N ILE A 286 17.38 -11.35 2.86
CA ILE A 286 16.37 -10.81 3.77
C ILE A 286 15.30 -11.87 3.94
N VAL A 287 15.06 -12.26 5.17
CA VAL A 287 14.02 -13.19 5.58
C VAL A 287 12.81 -12.41 6.04
N GLY A 288 11.66 -12.66 5.41
CA GLY A 288 10.37 -12.08 5.77
C GLY A 288 9.50 -13.10 6.48
N LEU A 289 9.02 -12.74 7.66
CA LEU A 289 8.07 -13.55 8.44
C LEU A 289 6.85 -12.69 8.79
N ARG A 290 5.69 -13.08 8.30
CA ARG A 290 4.45 -12.45 8.75
C ARG A 290 4.13 -12.83 10.19
N SER A 291 3.42 -11.98 10.90
CA SER A 291 3.08 -12.21 12.32
C SER A 291 2.29 -13.49 12.55
N GLU A 292 1.50 -13.93 11.59
CA GLU A 292 0.73 -15.17 11.59
C GLU A 292 1.55 -16.43 11.27
N ALA A 293 2.68 -16.27 10.63
CA ALA A 293 3.63 -17.36 10.35
C ALA A 293 4.46 -17.76 11.59
N VAL A 294 4.28 -17.06 12.71
CA VAL A 294 5.00 -17.34 13.95
C VAL A 294 4.00 -17.47 15.08
N ARG A 295 4.03 -18.58 15.80
CA ARG A 295 3.19 -18.78 16.96
C ARG A 295 3.99 -19.04 18.24
N ILE A 296 3.43 -18.65 19.37
CA ILE A 296 4.00 -18.87 20.68
C ILE A 296 3.56 -20.25 21.15
N ALA A 297 4.48 -21.22 21.20
CA ALA A 297 4.18 -22.57 21.60
C ALA A 297 5.43 -23.37 21.97
N HIS A 298 5.25 -24.41 22.79
CA HIS A 298 6.33 -25.29 23.19
C HIS A 298 6.85 -26.11 21.97
N PRO A 299 8.19 -26.37 21.85
CA PRO A 299 8.76 -27.13 20.73
C PRO A 299 8.14 -28.52 20.54
N GLY A 300 7.68 -29.16 21.61
CA GLY A 300 6.99 -30.46 21.55
C GLY A 300 5.62 -30.43 20.89
N SER A 301 5.06 -29.25 20.61
CA SER A 301 3.79 -29.07 19.88
C SER A 301 3.99 -28.62 18.44
N ALA A 302 5.23 -28.72 17.91
CA ALA A 302 5.55 -28.33 16.54
C ALA A 302 4.78 -29.22 15.54
N ARG A 303 4.20 -28.56 14.52
CA ARG A 303 3.58 -29.21 13.37
C ARG A 303 4.65 -29.52 12.31
N PRO A 304 4.36 -30.41 11.35
CA PRO A 304 5.23 -30.61 10.20
C PRO A 304 5.49 -29.26 9.49
N GLY A 305 6.76 -28.95 9.25
CA GLY A 305 7.16 -27.66 8.62
C GLY A 305 7.42 -26.51 9.60
N GLU A 306 7.09 -26.64 10.88
CA GLU A 306 7.40 -25.62 11.89
C GLU A 306 8.79 -25.84 12.51
N MET A 307 9.54 -24.74 12.66
CA MET A 307 10.88 -24.73 13.25
C MET A 307 10.91 -23.91 14.56
N PRO A 308 11.49 -24.46 15.64
CA PRO A 308 11.57 -23.77 16.90
C PRO A 308 12.68 -22.71 16.88
N ILE A 309 12.36 -21.52 17.38
CA ILE A 309 13.29 -20.46 17.76
C ILE A 309 12.95 -19.98 19.17
N THR A 310 13.79 -19.15 19.74
CA THR A 310 13.55 -18.59 21.06
C THR A 310 13.54 -17.08 21.02
N GLY A 311 12.54 -16.46 21.65
CA GLY A 311 12.42 -15.01 21.77
C GLY A 311 12.39 -14.54 23.22
N LEU A 312 13.02 -13.41 23.51
CA LEU A 312 12.88 -12.69 24.77
C LEU A 312 11.78 -11.65 24.60
N VAL A 313 10.75 -11.67 25.45
CA VAL A 313 9.66 -10.68 25.41
C VAL A 313 10.19 -9.30 25.80
N GLU A 314 10.11 -8.32 24.91
CA GLU A 314 10.50 -6.93 25.17
C GLU A 314 9.30 -6.02 25.43
N HIS A 315 8.20 -6.25 24.70
CA HIS A 315 6.99 -5.45 24.84
C HIS A 315 5.74 -6.28 24.50
N VAL A 316 4.63 -5.99 25.18
CA VAL A 316 3.32 -6.59 24.94
C VAL A 316 2.31 -5.47 24.71
N GLU A 317 1.67 -5.46 23.55
CA GLU A 317 0.67 -4.48 23.15
C GLU A 317 -0.71 -5.14 23.07
N PHE A 318 -1.61 -4.76 23.97
CA PHE A 318 -2.98 -5.26 24.00
C PHE A 318 -3.88 -4.42 23.10
N GLN A 319 -4.49 -5.03 22.08
CA GLN A 319 -5.37 -4.37 21.11
C GLN A 319 -6.86 -4.75 21.27
N GLY A 320 -7.23 -5.35 22.39
CA GLY A 320 -8.59 -5.78 22.70
C GLY A 320 -8.88 -7.21 22.22
N HIS A 321 -9.00 -7.42 20.94
CA HIS A 321 -9.29 -8.75 20.34
C HIS A 321 -8.03 -9.58 20.08
N GLU A 322 -6.87 -8.96 20.08
CA GLU A 322 -5.56 -9.59 19.87
C GLU A 322 -4.47 -8.91 20.69
N VAL A 323 -3.35 -9.58 20.81
CA VAL A 323 -2.13 -9.08 21.46
C VAL A 323 -0.98 -9.15 20.47
N LEU A 324 -0.23 -8.06 20.34
CA LEU A 324 1.04 -8.04 19.62
C LEU A 324 2.18 -8.16 20.63
N VAL A 325 3.02 -9.16 20.45
CA VAL A 325 4.18 -9.40 21.32
C VAL A 325 5.46 -9.14 20.53
N HIS A 326 6.26 -8.25 21.03
CA HIS A 326 7.56 -7.88 20.47
C HIS A 326 8.66 -8.70 21.16
N PHE A 327 9.38 -9.48 20.37
CA PHE A 327 10.45 -10.35 20.81
C PHE A 327 11.81 -9.86 20.34
N ASN A 328 12.82 -10.09 21.16
CA ASN A 328 14.21 -10.05 20.77
C ASN A 328 14.68 -11.50 20.57
N THR A 329 14.99 -11.87 19.34
CA THR A 329 15.50 -13.20 18.99
C THR A 329 17.02 -13.20 18.82
N GLY A 330 17.65 -12.04 18.92
CA GLY A 330 19.07 -11.83 18.64
C GLY A 330 19.38 -11.80 17.16
N SER A 331 18.35 -11.64 16.31
CA SER A 331 18.48 -11.44 14.88
C SER A 331 18.80 -9.97 14.57
N ARG A 332 19.27 -9.71 13.34
CA ARG A 332 19.48 -8.34 12.85
C ARG A 332 18.28 -7.94 11.98
N PRO A 333 17.53 -6.88 12.32
CA PRO A 333 16.44 -6.42 11.47
C PRO A 333 16.99 -5.86 10.14
N ALA A 334 16.24 -6.08 9.06
CA ALA A 334 16.46 -5.44 7.78
C ALA A 334 15.54 -4.22 7.66
N HIS A 335 16.08 -3.11 7.15
CA HIS A 335 15.36 -1.85 7.04
C HIS A 335 14.95 -1.55 5.58
N VAL A 336 13.75 -1.00 5.38
CA VAL A 336 13.28 -0.50 4.09
C VAL A 336 13.19 1.03 4.17
N PRO A 337 14.13 1.77 3.58
CA PRO A 337 14.33 3.21 3.85
C PRO A 337 13.11 4.09 3.67
N ASP A 338 12.31 3.88 2.62
CA ASP A 338 11.16 4.74 2.29
C ASP A 338 9.92 4.52 3.19
N LEU A 339 9.89 3.43 3.95
CA LEU A 339 8.82 3.18 4.91
C LEU A 339 9.08 3.89 6.25
N GLU A 340 10.32 4.26 6.53
CA GLU A 340 10.75 4.95 7.75
C GLU A 340 10.68 6.48 7.61
N ALA A 341 10.85 7.01 6.40
CA ALA A 341 10.85 8.44 6.12
C ALA A 341 9.49 9.15 6.34
N ALA A 342 8.40 8.41 6.55
CA ALA A 342 7.06 8.97 6.79
C ALA A 342 6.82 9.46 8.24
N ARG A 343 7.81 9.41 9.14
CA ARG A 343 7.69 9.98 10.49
C ARG A 343 8.12 11.45 10.46
N PRO A 344 7.30 12.38 10.98
CA PRO A 344 7.74 13.75 11.16
C PRO A 344 8.89 13.75 12.18
N THR A 345 10.12 14.00 11.71
CA THR A 345 11.22 14.30 12.59
C THR A 345 10.84 15.51 13.42
N ALA A 346 10.74 15.33 14.74
CA ALA A 346 10.61 16.43 15.67
C ALA A 346 11.70 17.46 15.35
N ARG A 347 11.31 18.68 15.03
CA ARG A 347 12.21 19.80 14.75
C ARG A 347 13.19 19.92 15.90
N PRO A 348 14.51 19.78 15.70
CA PRO A 348 15.46 20.19 16.72
C PRO A 348 15.31 21.71 16.92
N ALA A 349 15.19 22.11 18.18
CA ALA A 349 15.10 23.50 18.58
C ALA A 349 16.19 24.32 17.89
N ALA A 350 15.78 25.40 17.22
CA ALA A 350 16.63 26.26 16.41
C ALA A 350 17.76 26.86 17.23
N ARG A 351 18.97 26.37 17.05
CA ARG A 351 20.19 27.18 17.28
C ARG A 351 20.41 28.01 16.02
N ARG A 352 20.09 29.31 16.12
CA ARG A 352 20.47 30.33 15.13
C ARG A 352 21.97 30.28 14.89
N ARG A 353 22.39 29.84 13.70
CA ARG A 353 23.63 30.30 13.06
C ARG A 353 23.29 30.71 11.63
N ARG A 354 23.67 31.94 11.33
CA ARG A 354 23.62 32.58 10.03
C ARG A 354 24.65 31.93 9.09
N ASP A 355 24.32 32.03 7.80
CA ASP A 355 25.11 31.86 6.60
C ASP A 355 25.21 30.44 6.01
N GLY A 356 24.64 30.34 4.81
CA GLY A 356 24.79 29.22 3.90
C GLY A 356 23.65 29.12 2.89
N THR A 357 23.94 29.47 1.68
CA THR A 357 23.11 29.70 0.50
C THR A 357 22.04 28.61 0.27
N VAL A 358 20.84 29.06 -0.10
CA VAL A 358 19.61 28.30 -0.45
C VAL A 358 19.86 27.21 -1.53
N LEU A 359 20.93 27.34 -2.31
CA LEU A 359 21.29 26.41 -3.39
C LEU A 359 21.74 25.01 -2.92
N ASN A 360 22.34 24.86 -1.73
CA ASN A 360 22.78 23.54 -1.24
C ASN A 360 21.61 22.67 -0.72
N ARG A 361 20.55 23.26 -0.15
CA ARG A 361 19.38 22.54 0.32
C ARG A 361 18.51 21.99 -0.82
N LEU A 362 18.58 22.59 -2.00
CA LEU A 362 17.88 22.12 -3.20
C LEU A 362 18.61 20.95 -3.88
N ARG A 363 19.95 20.87 -3.75
CA ARG A 363 20.74 19.75 -4.29
C ARG A 363 20.55 18.45 -3.49
N GLU A 364 20.41 18.51 -2.18
CA GLU A 364 20.14 17.33 -1.32
C GLU A 364 18.73 16.76 -1.53
N ARG A 365 17.73 17.61 -1.84
CA ARG A 365 16.36 17.13 -2.15
C ARG A 365 16.19 16.58 -3.56
N ALA A 366 17.01 17.00 -4.51
CA ALA A 366 16.97 16.49 -5.89
C ALA A 366 17.72 15.16 -6.06
N GLY A 367 18.57 14.78 -5.10
CA GLY A 367 19.31 13.51 -5.10
C GLY A 367 18.50 12.28 -4.66
N SER A 368 17.37 12.47 -3.98
CA SER A 368 16.60 11.36 -3.39
C SER A 368 15.48 10.80 -4.28
N LEU A 369 15.29 11.31 -5.49
CA LEU A 369 14.21 10.90 -6.41
C LEU A 369 14.64 9.94 -7.52
N ARG A 370 15.84 9.37 -7.45
CA ARG A 370 16.16 8.22 -8.29
C ARG A 370 15.73 6.97 -7.54
N ALA A 371 14.79 6.22 -8.08
CA ALA A 371 14.56 4.82 -7.73
C ALA A 371 15.81 4.03 -8.11
N GLY A 372 16.83 4.15 -7.25
CA GLY A 372 17.96 3.24 -7.26
C GLY A 372 17.52 1.88 -6.70
N PRO A 373 18.27 0.82 -6.93
CA PRO A 373 17.98 -0.49 -6.35
C PRO A 373 17.77 -0.32 -4.83
N VAL A 374 16.82 -1.07 -4.29
CA VAL A 374 16.56 -1.12 -2.84
C VAL A 374 17.82 -1.70 -2.19
N VAL A 375 18.80 -0.87 -1.90
CA VAL A 375 19.98 -1.28 -1.11
C VAL A 375 19.50 -1.40 0.33
N VAL A 376 19.12 -2.60 0.70
CA VAL A 376 18.58 -2.91 2.04
C VAL A 376 19.71 -3.28 3.01
N LEU A 377 20.91 -3.48 2.48
CA LEU A 377 22.09 -3.79 3.26
C LEU A 377 23.04 -2.59 3.21
N ASP A 378 22.96 -1.71 4.22
CA ASP A 378 24.06 -0.79 4.49
C ASP A 378 25.27 -1.61 4.94
N ASP A 379 26.41 -1.45 4.25
CA ASP A 379 27.74 -1.87 4.70
C ASP A 379 28.22 -1.01 5.90
N ALA A 380 27.39 -0.87 6.92
CA ALA A 380 27.85 -0.31 8.16
C ALA A 380 28.81 -1.32 8.81
N PRO A 381 30.06 -0.96 9.08
CA PRO A 381 31.00 -1.84 9.76
C PRO A 381 30.41 -2.28 11.09
N ASP A 382 30.66 -3.54 11.44
CA ASP A 382 30.24 -4.15 12.71
C ASP A 382 30.54 -3.18 13.87
N PRO A 383 29.55 -2.71 14.61
CA PRO A 383 29.77 -1.79 15.69
C PRO A 383 30.59 -2.53 16.75
N GLY A 384 31.88 -2.14 16.89
CA GLY A 384 32.78 -2.69 17.91
C GLY A 384 32.22 -2.49 19.33
N PRO A 385 32.77 -3.10 20.36
CA PRO A 385 32.28 -3.01 21.74
C PRO A 385 32.32 -1.55 22.23
N GLY A 386 31.17 -0.86 22.12
CA GLY A 386 31.01 0.57 22.40
C GLY A 386 29.95 1.24 21.51
N ALA A 387 29.34 0.50 20.60
CA ALA A 387 28.29 1.03 19.70
C ALA A 387 27.01 1.36 20.46
N THR A 388 26.47 2.51 20.13
CA THR A 388 25.19 3.03 20.60
C THR A 388 24.09 1.97 20.43
N PRO A 389 23.24 1.74 21.44
CA PRO A 389 22.15 0.76 21.33
C PRO A 389 21.21 1.15 20.18
N PRO A 390 20.56 0.15 19.52
CA PRO A 390 19.59 0.40 18.49
C PRO A 390 18.49 1.33 18.98
N ASP A 391 17.88 2.10 18.06
CA ASP A 391 16.86 3.13 18.36
C ASP A 391 15.87 2.61 19.43
N PRO A 392 15.74 3.25 20.60
CA PRO A 392 14.91 2.77 21.71
C PRO A 392 13.40 2.82 21.41
N ARG A 393 12.99 3.12 20.18
CA ARG A 393 11.58 3.36 19.82
C ARG A 393 10.85 2.16 19.23
N LEU A 394 11.52 1.06 18.91
CA LEU A 394 10.90 -0.21 18.53
C LEU A 394 11.58 -1.34 19.31
N PRO A 395 10.97 -1.80 20.40
CA PRO A 395 11.47 -2.96 21.10
C PRO A 395 11.28 -4.21 20.24
N GLY A 396 12.35 -5.01 20.08
CA GLY A 396 12.32 -6.30 19.41
C GLY A 396 12.65 -6.31 17.92
N ASP A 397 13.07 -7.47 17.46
CA ASP A 397 13.37 -7.79 16.06
C ASP A 397 12.24 -8.59 15.39
N LEU A 398 11.30 -9.14 16.19
CA LEU A 398 10.20 -9.98 15.73
C LEU A 398 8.89 -9.61 16.44
N VAL A 399 7.82 -9.37 15.68
CA VAL A 399 6.47 -9.12 16.20
C VAL A 399 5.58 -10.31 15.88
N VAL A 400 4.94 -10.86 16.91
CA VAL A 400 4.03 -12.01 16.80
C VAL A 400 2.64 -11.61 17.24
N ARG A 401 1.63 -12.01 16.48
CA ARG A 401 0.22 -11.85 16.82
C ARG A 401 -0.25 -13.07 17.61
N THR A 402 -0.99 -12.87 18.70
CA THR A 402 -1.54 -13.94 19.51
C THR A 402 -2.90 -13.57 20.11
N THR A 403 -3.56 -14.56 20.70
CA THR A 403 -4.84 -14.37 21.40
C THR A 403 -4.66 -13.59 22.70
N PRO A 404 -5.70 -12.88 23.19
CA PRO A 404 -5.63 -12.06 24.40
C PRO A 404 -5.40 -12.86 25.70
N ASP A 405 -5.60 -14.17 25.67
CA ASP A 405 -5.56 -15.04 26.87
C ASP A 405 -4.14 -15.38 27.33
N ILE A 406 -3.12 -14.88 26.64
CA ILE A 406 -1.72 -15.22 26.94
C ILE A 406 -1.15 -14.32 28.05
N ASP A 407 -0.65 -14.92 29.14
CA ASP A 407 0.04 -14.18 30.21
C ASP A 407 1.55 -14.13 29.92
N LEU A 408 1.94 -13.10 29.19
CA LEU A 408 3.35 -12.82 28.88
C LEU A 408 3.81 -11.52 29.53
N ARG A 409 5.01 -11.56 30.10
CA ARG A 409 5.64 -10.40 30.76
C ARG A 409 6.99 -10.10 30.15
N ARG A 410 7.34 -8.84 30.14
CA ARG A 410 8.66 -8.38 29.70
C ARG A 410 9.78 -9.14 30.43
N GLY A 411 10.77 -9.60 29.68
CA GLY A 411 11.92 -10.36 30.19
C GLY A 411 11.72 -11.87 30.23
N MET A 412 10.51 -12.38 29.89
CA MET A 412 10.29 -13.83 29.75
C MET A 412 10.96 -14.33 28.46
N GLN A 413 11.65 -15.46 28.57
CA GLN A 413 12.15 -16.21 27.43
C GLN A 413 11.11 -17.23 27.01
N VAL A 414 10.68 -17.17 25.75
CA VAL A 414 9.54 -17.94 25.26
C VAL A 414 9.93 -18.69 23.99
N PRO A 415 9.55 -19.96 23.85
CA PRO A 415 9.71 -20.69 22.61
C PRO A 415 8.68 -20.22 21.57
N LEU A 416 9.16 -20.06 20.34
CA LEU A 416 8.38 -19.65 19.18
C LEU A 416 8.49 -20.75 18.11
N LEU A 417 7.42 -21.01 17.39
CA LEU A 417 7.40 -21.92 16.24
C LEU A 417 7.18 -21.10 14.98
N VAL A 418 8.10 -21.19 14.04
CA VAL A 418 8.07 -20.51 12.75
C VAL A 418 7.63 -21.49 11.69
N ASP A 419 6.55 -21.17 10.98
CA ASP A 419 6.07 -21.94 9.84
C ASP A 419 6.94 -21.62 8.61
N ILE A 420 7.71 -22.61 8.16
CA ILE A 420 8.64 -22.47 7.06
C ILE A 420 7.92 -22.43 5.69
N SER A 421 6.71 -22.94 5.60
CA SER A 421 5.90 -22.87 4.36
C SER A 421 5.50 -21.43 4.00
N HIS A 422 5.44 -20.55 5.00
CA HIS A 422 5.14 -19.13 4.86
C HIS A 422 6.39 -18.23 4.93
N LEU A 423 7.55 -18.79 4.62
CA LEU A 423 8.83 -18.08 4.64
C LEU A 423 9.01 -17.27 3.35
N PHE A 424 9.22 -15.95 3.49
CA PHE A 424 9.68 -15.12 2.39
C PHE A 424 11.19 -14.96 2.44
N VAL A 425 11.83 -15.04 1.28
CA VAL A 425 13.26 -14.73 1.15
C VAL A 425 13.44 -13.78 -0.03
N PHE A 426 14.14 -12.68 0.23
CA PHE A 426 14.50 -11.67 -0.76
C PHE A 426 16.02 -11.60 -0.87
N ASP A 427 16.50 -11.23 -2.04
CA ASP A 427 17.92 -10.99 -2.28
C ASP A 427 18.39 -9.65 -1.68
N GLN A 428 19.65 -9.31 -1.87
CA GLN A 428 20.24 -8.04 -1.41
C GLN A 428 19.63 -6.81 -2.08
N HIS A 429 19.00 -6.98 -3.24
CA HIS A 429 18.30 -5.91 -3.98
C HIS A 429 16.83 -5.78 -3.55
N GLY A 430 16.37 -6.71 -2.71
CA GLY A 430 14.99 -6.76 -2.24
C GLY A 430 14.04 -7.47 -3.18
N GLU A 431 14.52 -8.15 -4.23
CA GLU A 431 13.67 -8.96 -5.11
C GLU A 431 13.39 -10.32 -4.46
N ARG A 432 12.18 -10.83 -4.64
CA ARG A 432 11.78 -12.10 -4.02
C ARG A 432 12.45 -13.29 -4.69
N ILE A 433 13.03 -14.18 -3.86
CA ILE A 433 13.58 -15.47 -4.24
C ILE A 433 12.61 -16.60 -3.90
N CYS A 434 12.00 -16.53 -2.69
CA CYS A 434 11.11 -17.55 -2.15
C CYS A 434 9.90 -16.89 -1.47
N PRO A 435 8.64 -17.37 -1.66
CA PRO A 435 8.28 -18.41 -2.62
C PRO A 435 8.54 -17.98 -4.06
N SER A 436 8.63 -18.98 -4.96
CA SER A 436 8.78 -18.75 -6.41
C SER A 436 7.63 -17.88 -6.94
N PRO A 437 7.85 -17.04 -7.96
CA PRO A 437 6.79 -16.25 -8.57
C PRO A 437 5.58 -17.05 -9.06
N ASP A 438 5.76 -18.33 -9.37
CA ASP A 438 4.75 -19.19 -9.98
C ASP A 438 3.93 -20.02 -8.98
N HIS A 439 4.26 -19.96 -7.68
CA HIS A 439 3.57 -20.74 -6.65
C HIS A 439 2.97 -19.83 -5.56
N LEU A 440 1.67 -19.97 -5.33
CA LEU A 440 0.99 -19.39 -4.18
C LEU A 440 1.22 -20.31 -2.96
N PRO A 441 1.63 -19.79 -1.79
CA PRO A 441 1.53 -20.54 -0.56
C PRO A 441 0.07 -20.93 -0.33
N ASP A 442 -0.18 -22.18 0.05
CA ASP A 442 -1.52 -22.62 0.43
C ASP A 442 -1.90 -21.88 1.71
N LEU A 443 -2.86 -20.95 1.60
CA LEU A 443 -3.38 -20.16 2.74
C LEU A 443 -4.63 -20.80 3.36
N ASP A 444 -5.03 -22.00 2.90
CA ASP A 444 -6.30 -22.67 3.26
C ASP A 444 -6.13 -23.86 4.22
N GLU A 445 -5.00 -24.00 4.93
CA GLU A 445 -4.85 -24.98 6.02
C GLU A 445 -4.69 -24.33 7.40
#